data_fd73f86655c74eb2c877f935827e607f
#
_entry.id   fd73f86655c74eb2c877f935827e607f
#
_cell.length_a   1.000
_cell.length_b   1.000
_cell.length_c   1.000
_cell.angle_alpha   90.00
_cell.angle_beta   90.00
_cell.angle_gamma   90.00
#
_symmetry.space_group_name_H-M   'P 1'
#
loop_
_entity.id
_entity.type
_entity.pdbx_description
1 polymer ?
#
loop_
_entity_poly.entity_id
_entity_poly.type
_entity_poly.pdbx_seq_one_letter_code
_entity_poly.pdbx_strand_id
1 'polypeptide(L)'
;NPGSDWEFCPSDPRTYEVQFDLYLDALEAMPYGKYLHVGGDEITAIGIDDRCKATGKTAFELQMIWLKNVCQFAVDHGRIPIFWDDMPLKYAGIWELALSDKSEEEVVKVWNTDKLDEAIGLFPKECVYMRWKYEDATTPAHRRLLEWYHDKGLKVMGATAASAGDSPFMPRRNTRSEYVKGFSQLVADNQLEGILATAWDDGSPHLETVWRGFIAQGEFGWNPSARDIEAFKKAHAQREYGFRPEDNRM
;
A
#
# COMPACT_ATOMS: atom_id res chain seq x y z
N ASN A 1 21.89 11.49 -2.38
CA ASN A 1 21.25 12.43 -3.33
C ASN A 1 21.39 13.85 -2.77
N PRO A 2 22.09 14.79 -3.46
CA PRO A 2 22.19 16.17 -2.96
C PRO A 2 20.79 16.77 -2.76
N GLY A 3 20.46 17.15 -1.52
CA GLY A 3 19.19 17.75 -1.16
C GLY A 3 18.13 16.79 -0.60
N SER A 4 18.45 15.51 -0.45
CA SER A 4 17.60 14.55 0.24
C SER A 4 18.44 13.47 0.92
N ASP A 5 18.18 13.22 2.20
CA ASP A 5 18.71 12.08 2.97
C ASP A 5 17.77 10.86 2.86
N TRP A 6 16.67 11.01 2.12
CA TRP A 6 15.55 10.08 2.06
C TRP A 6 15.61 9.14 0.86
N GLU A 7 16.33 9.53 -0.21
CA GLU A 7 16.25 8.83 -1.49
C GLU A 7 17.61 8.54 -2.10
N PHE A 8 17.70 7.43 -2.81
CA PHE A 8 18.85 7.08 -3.63
C PHE A 8 18.71 7.61 -5.05
N CYS A 9 19.84 7.90 -5.70
CA CYS A 9 19.86 8.25 -7.11
C CYS A 9 19.75 6.99 -7.98
N PRO A 10 18.70 6.80 -8.79
CA PRO A 10 18.52 5.60 -9.62
C PRO A 10 19.53 5.50 -10.77
N SER A 11 20.26 6.59 -11.04
CA SER A 11 21.32 6.64 -12.06
C SER A 11 22.73 6.42 -11.50
N ASP A 12 22.87 6.21 -10.18
CA ASP A 12 24.13 5.85 -9.55
C ASP A 12 24.21 4.33 -9.36
N PRO A 13 25.20 3.63 -9.97
CA PRO A 13 25.33 2.18 -9.78
C PRO A 13 25.45 1.74 -8.32
N ARG A 14 26.05 2.56 -7.46
CA ARG A 14 26.20 2.28 -6.03
C ARG A 14 24.85 2.17 -5.31
N THR A 15 23.81 2.78 -5.82
CA THR A 15 22.44 2.62 -5.32
C THR A 15 22.06 1.14 -5.32
N TYR A 16 22.29 0.47 -6.42
CA TYR A 16 21.95 -0.95 -6.56
C TYR A 16 22.89 -1.85 -5.77
N GLU A 17 24.17 -1.52 -5.68
CA GLU A 17 25.13 -2.25 -4.84
C GLU A 17 24.65 -2.28 -3.38
N VAL A 18 24.30 -1.11 -2.82
CA VAL A 18 23.81 -1.00 -1.44
C VAL A 18 22.45 -1.66 -1.25
N GLN A 19 21.50 -1.39 -2.15
CA GLN A 19 20.15 -1.95 -2.01
C GLN A 19 20.13 -3.47 -2.17
N PHE A 20 20.89 -4.01 -3.10
CA PHE A 20 20.94 -5.46 -3.32
C PHE A 20 21.63 -6.18 -2.17
N ASP A 21 22.63 -5.56 -1.55
CA ASP A 21 23.26 -6.10 -0.33
C ASP A 21 22.24 -6.19 0.83
N LEU A 22 21.46 -5.12 1.06
CA LEU A 22 20.37 -5.12 2.03
C LEU A 22 19.29 -6.17 1.70
N TYR A 23 18.98 -6.36 0.43
CA TYR A 23 18.01 -7.39 0.04
C TYR A 23 18.55 -8.80 0.24
N LEU A 24 19.85 -9.04 0.02
CA LEU A 24 20.49 -10.34 0.32
C LEU A 24 20.41 -10.67 1.80
N ASP A 25 20.67 -9.71 2.69
CA ASP A 25 20.52 -9.88 4.14
C ASP A 25 19.07 -10.25 4.50
N ALA A 26 18.09 -9.58 3.90
CA ALA A 26 16.68 -9.89 4.12
C ALA A 26 16.30 -11.31 3.62
N LEU A 27 16.85 -11.72 2.47
CA LEU A 27 16.63 -13.06 1.92
C LEU A 27 17.25 -14.15 2.78
N GLU A 28 18.45 -13.89 3.33
CA GLU A 28 19.11 -14.82 4.27
C GLU A 28 18.30 -14.97 5.56
N ALA A 29 17.78 -13.84 6.10
CA ALA A 29 16.94 -13.87 7.29
C ALA A 29 15.58 -14.56 7.07
N MET A 30 15.07 -14.58 5.85
CA MET A 30 13.78 -15.16 5.49
C MET A 30 13.89 -16.13 4.30
N PRO A 31 14.59 -17.27 4.44
CA PRO A 31 14.93 -18.15 3.33
C PRO A 31 13.71 -18.79 2.66
N TYR A 32 12.59 -18.92 3.37
CA TYR A 32 11.34 -19.49 2.86
C TYR A 32 10.31 -18.44 2.43
N GLY A 33 10.66 -17.17 2.49
CA GLY A 33 9.78 -16.09 2.06
C GLY A 33 9.46 -16.18 0.57
N LYS A 34 8.21 -15.97 0.19
CA LYS A 34 7.76 -15.96 -1.20
C LYS A 34 7.93 -14.58 -1.85
N TYR A 35 7.82 -13.54 -1.07
CA TYR A 35 7.80 -12.16 -1.53
C TYR A 35 9.03 -11.39 -1.06
N LEU A 36 9.41 -10.36 -1.81
CA LEU A 36 10.34 -9.32 -1.40
C LEU A 36 9.69 -7.97 -1.64
N HIS A 37 9.42 -7.23 -0.56
CA HIS A 37 8.93 -5.86 -0.68
C HIS A 37 10.10 -4.92 -0.96
N VAL A 38 10.07 -4.23 -2.09
CA VAL A 38 11.18 -3.39 -2.56
C VAL A 38 11.04 -1.92 -2.16
N GLY A 39 9.95 -1.54 -1.47
CA GLY A 39 9.68 -0.15 -1.08
C GLY A 39 9.16 0.70 -2.22
N GLY A 40 9.65 1.93 -2.32
CA GLY A 40 9.43 2.82 -3.48
C GLY A 40 8.37 3.89 -3.30
N ASP A 41 7.84 4.05 -2.09
CA ASP A 41 6.85 5.04 -1.71
C ASP A 41 7.45 6.41 -1.42
N GLU A 42 6.62 7.43 -1.53
CA GLU A 42 6.83 8.82 -1.08
C GLU A 42 8.14 9.50 -1.54
N ILE A 43 8.66 9.09 -2.69
CA ILE A 43 9.89 9.64 -3.27
C ILE A 43 9.62 11.03 -3.83
N THR A 44 10.32 12.06 -3.34
CA THR A 44 10.08 13.46 -3.67
C THR A 44 11.23 14.13 -4.43
N ALA A 45 12.45 13.61 -4.33
CA ALA A 45 13.66 14.21 -4.86
C ALA A 45 14.33 13.40 -5.98
N ILE A 46 13.61 12.50 -6.64
CA ILE A 46 14.15 11.77 -7.79
C ILE A 46 14.38 12.72 -8.97
N GLY A 47 15.51 12.59 -9.65
CA GLY A 47 15.82 13.38 -10.83
C GLY A 47 16.44 14.77 -10.56
N ILE A 48 16.67 15.15 -9.30
CA ILE A 48 17.23 16.48 -8.97
C ILE A 48 18.76 16.53 -9.06
N ASP A 49 19.43 15.41 -8.99
CA ASP A 49 20.90 15.34 -9.10
C ASP A 49 21.38 15.38 -10.55
N ASP A 50 22.65 15.73 -10.74
CA ASP A 50 23.23 15.95 -12.08
C ASP A 50 23.28 14.68 -12.94
N ARG A 51 23.44 13.49 -12.33
CA ARG A 51 23.42 12.22 -13.08
C ARG A 51 22.03 11.95 -13.65
N CYS A 52 21.00 12.10 -12.84
CA CYS A 52 19.62 11.96 -13.29
C CYS A 52 19.27 12.98 -14.38
N LYS A 53 19.64 14.26 -14.19
CA LYS A 53 19.44 15.33 -15.20
C LYS A 53 20.13 15.01 -16.52
N ALA A 54 21.36 14.48 -16.47
CA ALA A 54 22.12 14.11 -17.66
C ALA A 54 21.45 13.00 -18.50
N THR A 55 20.54 12.21 -17.93
CA THR A 55 19.78 11.19 -18.67
C THR A 55 18.69 11.77 -19.57
N GLY A 56 18.24 13.00 -19.32
CA GLY A 56 17.09 13.62 -19.99
C GLY A 56 15.74 12.97 -19.65
N LYS A 57 15.69 12.08 -18.64
CA LYS A 57 14.49 11.33 -18.26
C LYS A 57 13.68 12.08 -17.23
N THR A 58 12.37 11.88 -17.27
CA THR A 58 11.43 12.37 -16.25
C THR A 58 11.60 11.60 -14.94
N ALA A 59 11.12 12.18 -13.83
CA ALA A 59 11.09 11.53 -12.53
C ALA A 59 10.32 10.19 -12.59
N PHE A 60 9.22 10.15 -13.35
CA PHE A 60 8.44 8.93 -13.56
C PHE A 60 9.28 7.84 -14.25
N GLU A 61 9.94 8.15 -15.35
CA GLU A 61 10.78 7.19 -16.07
C GLU A 61 11.93 6.68 -15.18
N LEU A 62 12.56 7.58 -14.42
CA LEU A 62 13.64 7.21 -13.49
C LEU A 62 13.15 6.26 -12.40
N GLN A 63 11.97 6.52 -11.83
CA GLN A 63 11.33 5.63 -10.85
C GLN A 63 11.06 4.25 -11.44
N MET A 64 10.52 4.20 -12.64
CA MET A 64 10.19 2.91 -13.29
C MET A 64 11.44 2.14 -13.73
N ILE A 65 12.52 2.83 -14.10
CA ILE A 65 13.84 2.19 -14.36
C ILE A 65 14.36 1.56 -13.06
N TRP A 66 14.34 2.29 -11.96
CA TRP A 66 14.71 1.75 -10.66
C TRP A 66 13.84 0.52 -10.31
N LEU A 67 12.52 0.65 -10.42
CA LEU A 67 11.59 -0.43 -10.12
C LEU A 67 11.90 -1.69 -10.95
N LYS A 68 12.17 -1.53 -12.24
CA LYS A 68 12.52 -2.65 -13.11
C LYS A 68 13.77 -3.39 -12.62
N ASN A 69 14.80 -2.65 -12.19
CA ASN A 69 16.06 -3.25 -11.72
C ASN A 69 15.86 -4.02 -10.41
N VAL A 70 15.13 -3.46 -9.44
CA VAL A 70 14.89 -4.13 -8.15
C VAL A 70 13.92 -5.30 -8.29
N CYS A 71 12.94 -5.21 -9.20
CA CYS A 71 12.06 -6.34 -9.53
C CYS A 71 12.85 -7.49 -10.18
N GLN A 72 13.75 -7.18 -11.12
CA GLN A 72 14.58 -8.20 -11.75
C GLN A 72 15.46 -8.90 -10.71
N PHE A 73 16.08 -8.14 -9.80
CA PHE A 73 16.84 -8.74 -8.69
C PHE A 73 15.99 -9.71 -7.87
N ALA A 74 14.77 -9.32 -7.48
CA ALA A 74 13.88 -10.19 -6.71
C ALA A 74 13.54 -11.48 -7.47
N VAL A 75 13.23 -11.37 -8.76
CA VAL A 75 12.91 -12.52 -9.63
C VAL A 75 14.11 -13.45 -9.77
N ASP A 76 15.32 -12.91 -9.97
CA ASP A 76 16.56 -13.68 -10.10
C ASP A 76 16.88 -14.48 -8.82
N HIS A 77 16.36 -14.01 -7.68
CA HIS A 77 16.48 -14.69 -6.38
C HIS A 77 15.22 -15.51 -6.00
N GLY A 78 14.34 -15.79 -6.98
CA GLY A 78 13.17 -16.63 -6.77
C GLY A 78 12.08 -16.00 -5.91
N ARG A 79 12.01 -14.66 -5.86
CA ARG A 79 11.01 -13.90 -5.09
C ARG A 79 10.05 -13.16 -6.02
N ILE A 80 8.84 -12.95 -5.53
CA ILE A 80 7.86 -12.08 -6.17
C ILE A 80 8.05 -10.67 -5.58
N PRO A 81 8.43 -9.65 -6.39
CA PRO A 81 8.59 -8.29 -5.90
C PRO A 81 7.24 -7.67 -5.53
N ILE A 82 7.21 -6.89 -4.45
CA ILE A 82 6.08 -6.04 -4.05
C ILE A 82 6.56 -4.60 -4.00
N PHE A 83 5.76 -3.66 -4.50
CA PHE A 83 6.09 -2.25 -4.62
C PHE A 83 4.92 -1.38 -4.17
N TRP A 84 5.17 -0.33 -3.38
CA TRP A 84 4.17 0.68 -3.06
C TRP A 84 3.80 1.50 -4.30
N ASP A 85 2.51 1.60 -4.60
CA ASP A 85 2.03 2.08 -5.91
C ASP A 85 1.81 3.60 -6.01
N ASP A 86 2.07 4.36 -4.97
CA ASP A 86 1.71 5.78 -4.90
C ASP A 86 2.46 6.67 -5.92
N MET A 87 3.74 6.41 -6.13
CA MET A 87 4.54 7.31 -6.97
C MET A 87 4.14 7.33 -8.44
N PRO A 88 3.92 6.21 -9.14
CA PRO A 88 3.35 6.23 -10.48
C PRO A 88 2.02 6.99 -10.56
N LEU A 89 1.16 6.83 -9.56
CA LEU A 89 -0.13 7.51 -9.48
C LEU A 89 0.02 9.01 -9.22
N LYS A 90 0.99 9.43 -8.39
CA LYS A 90 1.33 10.85 -8.15
C LYS A 90 1.86 11.50 -9.43
N TYR A 91 2.79 10.87 -10.14
CA TYR A 91 3.32 11.40 -11.40
C TYR A 91 2.25 11.49 -12.50
N ALA A 92 1.31 10.56 -12.52
CA ALA A 92 0.18 10.63 -13.44
C ALA A 92 -0.88 11.66 -13.03
N GLY A 93 -0.87 12.15 -11.77
CA GLY A 93 -1.81 13.13 -11.25
C GLY A 93 -3.15 12.53 -10.82
N ILE A 94 -3.24 11.20 -10.62
CA ILE A 94 -4.48 10.52 -10.20
C ILE A 94 -4.52 10.17 -8.72
N TRP A 95 -3.40 10.30 -8.02
CA TRP A 95 -3.26 9.91 -6.63
C TRP A 95 -4.30 10.53 -5.69
N GLU A 96 -4.41 11.87 -5.71
CA GLU A 96 -5.35 12.59 -4.83
C GLU A 96 -6.81 12.23 -5.12
N LEU A 97 -7.13 11.96 -6.40
CA LEU A 97 -8.45 11.49 -6.77
C LEU A 97 -8.72 10.10 -6.23
N ALA A 98 -7.75 9.19 -6.31
CA ALA A 98 -7.87 7.83 -5.78
C ALA A 98 -8.05 7.77 -4.26
N LEU A 99 -7.54 8.79 -3.54
CA LEU A 99 -7.74 8.93 -2.10
C LEU A 99 -9.05 9.61 -1.72
N SER A 100 -9.69 10.35 -2.65
CA SER A 100 -10.86 11.17 -2.37
C SER A 100 -12.11 10.34 -2.03
N ASP A 101 -13.06 10.99 -1.39
CA ASP A 101 -14.41 10.51 -1.09
C ASP A 101 -15.48 11.06 -2.07
N LYS A 102 -15.03 11.54 -3.25
CA LYS A 102 -15.91 12.06 -4.29
C LYS A 102 -16.94 11.02 -4.72
N SER A 103 -18.14 11.54 -5.03
CA SER A 103 -19.21 10.72 -5.60
C SER A 103 -18.85 10.16 -6.97
N GLU A 104 -19.54 9.13 -7.42
CA GLU A 104 -19.35 8.53 -8.74
C GLU A 104 -19.50 9.59 -9.86
N GLU A 105 -20.49 10.48 -9.76
CA GLU A 105 -20.73 11.53 -10.75
C GLU A 105 -19.58 12.53 -10.85
N GLU A 106 -18.94 12.85 -9.70
CA GLU A 106 -17.78 13.74 -9.66
C GLU A 106 -16.54 13.05 -10.22
N VAL A 107 -16.33 11.80 -9.85
CA VAL A 107 -15.19 11.01 -10.32
C VAL A 107 -15.22 10.86 -11.83
N VAL A 108 -16.36 10.50 -12.41
CA VAL A 108 -16.50 10.35 -13.89
C VAL A 108 -16.07 11.59 -14.66
N LYS A 109 -16.35 12.80 -14.13
CA LYS A 109 -16.01 14.07 -14.80
C LYS A 109 -14.51 14.37 -14.86
N VAL A 110 -13.73 13.80 -13.93
CA VAL A 110 -12.30 14.13 -13.78
C VAL A 110 -11.38 12.93 -13.91
N TRP A 111 -11.95 11.72 -14.09
CA TRP A 111 -11.18 10.49 -14.24
C TRP A 111 -10.38 10.52 -15.54
N ASN A 112 -9.07 10.42 -15.41
CA ASN A 112 -8.16 10.38 -16.55
C ASN A 112 -6.94 9.52 -16.19
N THR A 113 -6.68 8.49 -16.99
CA THR A 113 -5.52 7.58 -16.86
C THR A 113 -4.54 7.66 -18.03
N ASP A 114 -4.68 8.64 -18.93
CA ASP A 114 -3.89 8.74 -20.17
C ASP A 114 -2.38 8.59 -19.91
N LYS A 115 -1.85 9.29 -18.90
CA LYS A 115 -0.43 9.23 -18.56
C LYS A 115 0.02 7.84 -18.05
N LEU A 116 -0.86 7.14 -17.31
CA LEU A 116 -0.59 5.77 -16.88
C LEU A 116 -0.65 4.82 -18.07
N ASP A 117 -1.60 5.02 -18.96
CA ASP A 117 -1.81 4.21 -20.16
C ASP A 117 -0.63 4.36 -21.14
N GLU A 118 -0.14 5.57 -21.35
CA GLU A 118 1.07 5.86 -22.13
C GLU A 118 2.32 5.18 -21.51
N ALA A 119 2.40 5.14 -20.18
CA ALA A 119 3.53 4.58 -19.46
C ALA A 119 3.41 3.08 -19.14
N ILE A 120 2.32 2.41 -19.53
CA ILE A 120 2.03 1.02 -19.13
C ILE A 120 3.14 0.03 -19.47
N GLY A 121 3.87 0.28 -20.56
CA GLY A 121 5.03 -0.53 -20.96
C GLY A 121 6.22 -0.47 -20.00
N LEU A 122 6.23 0.47 -19.05
CA LEU A 122 7.27 0.61 -18.04
C LEU A 122 6.97 -0.20 -16.77
N PHE A 123 5.72 -0.66 -16.60
CA PHE A 123 5.29 -1.39 -15.40
C PHE A 123 5.76 -2.85 -15.46
N PRO A 124 6.66 -3.31 -14.54
CA PRO A 124 7.05 -4.72 -14.47
C PRO A 124 5.84 -5.62 -14.18
N LYS A 125 5.61 -6.60 -15.04
CA LYS A 125 4.47 -7.52 -14.93
C LYS A 125 4.64 -8.57 -13.82
N GLU A 126 5.85 -8.81 -13.40
CA GLU A 126 6.22 -9.70 -12.30
C GLU A 126 5.91 -9.10 -10.94
N CYS A 127 5.81 -7.78 -10.89
CA CYS A 127 5.58 -7.01 -9.66
C CYS A 127 4.14 -7.11 -9.19
N VAL A 128 3.96 -7.18 -7.88
CA VAL A 128 2.68 -6.95 -7.20
C VAL A 128 2.65 -5.50 -6.73
N TYR A 129 1.70 -4.74 -7.23
CA TYR A 129 1.49 -3.33 -6.86
C TYR A 129 0.69 -3.28 -5.58
N MET A 130 1.33 -2.83 -4.48
CA MET A 130 0.67 -2.72 -3.20
C MET A 130 -0.08 -1.40 -3.13
N ARG A 131 -1.39 -1.49 -3.37
CA ARG A 131 -2.31 -0.36 -3.32
C ARG A 131 -2.66 -0.05 -1.87
N TRP A 132 -2.17 1.05 -1.33
CA TRP A 132 -2.47 1.47 0.04
C TRP A 132 -3.55 2.56 0.11
N LYS A 133 -4.51 2.33 0.99
CA LYS A 133 -5.52 3.30 1.39
C LYS A 133 -5.94 3.03 2.83
N TYR A 134 -5.67 3.97 3.72
CA TYR A 134 -5.83 3.82 5.16
C TYR A 134 -7.19 4.33 5.67
N GLU A 135 -7.97 4.94 4.79
CA GLU A 135 -9.36 5.33 4.97
C GLU A 135 -10.31 4.35 4.26
N ASP A 136 -11.55 4.79 4.03
CA ASP A 136 -12.54 3.99 3.31
C ASP A 136 -12.05 3.67 1.87
N ALA A 137 -11.72 2.42 1.64
CA ALA A 137 -11.29 1.93 0.34
C ALA A 137 -12.46 1.69 -0.63
N THR A 138 -13.72 1.76 -0.17
CA THR A 138 -14.89 1.48 -1.00
C THR A 138 -15.33 2.67 -1.86
N THR A 139 -14.55 3.76 -1.86
CA THR A 139 -14.85 4.97 -2.64
C THR A 139 -14.80 4.73 -4.15
N PRO A 140 -15.60 5.46 -4.97
CA PRO A 140 -15.69 5.24 -6.41
C PRO A 140 -14.35 5.33 -7.14
N ALA A 141 -13.56 6.36 -6.85
CA ALA A 141 -12.25 6.55 -7.51
C ALA A 141 -11.28 5.40 -7.21
N HIS A 142 -11.28 4.90 -5.98
CA HIS A 142 -10.42 3.77 -5.61
C HIS A 142 -10.86 2.47 -6.32
N ARG A 143 -12.15 2.20 -6.41
CA ARG A 143 -12.68 1.05 -7.19
C ARG A 143 -12.27 1.10 -8.65
N ARG A 144 -12.42 2.28 -9.30
CA ARG A 144 -11.98 2.48 -10.69
C ARG A 144 -10.48 2.27 -10.88
N LEU A 145 -9.68 2.62 -9.88
CA LEU A 145 -8.24 2.36 -9.94
C LEU A 145 -7.93 0.86 -9.87
N LEU A 146 -8.63 0.10 -9.02
CA LEU A 146 -8.48 -1.37 -8.98
C LEU A 146 -8.91 -2.00 -10.30
N GLU A 147 -10.00 -1.54 -10.91
CA GLU A 147 -10.43 -1.96 -12.25
C GLU A 147 -9.36 -1.65 -13.31
N TRP A 148 -8.75 -0.46 -13.26
CA TRP A 148 -7.67 -0.10 -14.16
C TRP A 148 -6.48 -1.07 -14.06
N TYR A 149 -6.03 -1.41 -12.86
CA TYR A 149 -4.97 -2.39 -12.66
C TYR A 149 -5.33 -3.75 -13.25
N HIS A 150 -6.53 -4.21 -12.98
CA HIS A 150 -7.05 -5.47 -13.51
C HIS A 150 -7.05 -5.47 -15.05
N ASP A 151 -7.58 -4.42 -15.67
CA ASP A 151 -7.66 -4.29 -17.13
C ASP A 151 -6.29 -4.23 -17.81
N LYS A 152 -5.27 -3.72 -17.10
CA LYS A 152 -3.88 -3.74 -17.57
C LYS A 152 -3.16 -5.06 -17.30
N GLY A 153 -3.81 -6.03 -16.66
CA GLY A 153 -3.23 -7.32 -16.29
C GLY A 153 -2.09 -7.20 -15.27
N LEU A 154 -2.17 -6.19 -14.39
CA LEU A 154 -1.22 -5.97 -13.30
C LEU A 154 -1.74 -6.64 -12.02
N LYS A 155 -0.83 -7.21 -11.25
CA LYS A 155 -1.17 -7.85 -9.97
C LYS A 155 -1.23 -6.80 -8.88
N VAL A 156 -2.28 -6.86 -8.06
CA VAL A 156 -2.48 -5.90 -6.96
C VAL A 156 -2.68 -6.61 -5.63
N MET A 157 -2.10 -6.06 -4.58
CA MET A 157 -2.38 -6.41 -3.19
C MET A 157 -2.89 -5.16 -2.47
N GLY A 158 -3.94 -5.32 -1.68
CA GLY A 158 -4.46 -4.23 -0.86
C GLY A 158 -3.61 -3.99 0.38
N ALA A 159 -3.40 -2.73 0.78
CA ALA A 159 -2.81 -2.38 2.06
C ALA A 159 -3.72 -1.41 2.82
N THR A 160 -4.21 -1.85 3.97
CA THR A 160 -4.96 -1.05 4.93
C THR A 160 -4.09 -0.75 6.16
N ALA A 161 -4.60 -0.02 7.14
CA ALA A 161 -3.84 0.26 8.36
C ALA A 161 -4.60 -0.15 9.61
N ALA A 162 -3.93 -0.89 10.49
CA ALA A 162 -4.32 -1.07 11.89
C ALA A 162 -4.09 0.23 12.68
N SER A 163 -3.03 0.97 12.33
CA SER A 163 -2.72 2.33 12.81
C SER A 163 -1.99 3.11 11.72
N ALA A 164 -2.35 4.39 11.57
CA ALA A 164 -1.63 5.35 10.72
C ALA A 164 -1.93 6.77 11.21
N GLY A 165 -0.95 7.43 11.84
CA GLY A 165 -1.07 8.79 12.36
C GLY A 165 -2.19 8.97 13.38
N ASP A 166 -2.55 7.92 14.12
CA ASP A 166 -3.63 7.97 15.13
C ASP A 166 -3.14 8.67 16.39
N SER A 167 -4.04 9.45 17.02
CA SER A 167 -3.72 10.06 18.30
C SER A 167 -3.44 9.00 19.38
N PRO A 168 -2.36 9.14 20.17
CA PRO A 168 -2.07 8.23 21.29
C PRO A 168 -3.19 8.19 22.34
N PHE A 169 -3.97 9.28 22.47
CA PHE A 169 -5.05 9.37 23.45
C PHE A 169 -6.43 8.97 22.90
N MET A 170 -6.61 9.04 21.58
CA MET A 170 -7.88 8.74 20.92
C MET A 170 -7.65 7.94 19.62
N PRO A 171 -7.22 6.68 19.73
CA PRO A 171 -7.00 5.84 18.55
C PRO A 171 -8.31 5.54 17.81
N ARG A 172 -8.29 5.58 16.48
CA ARG A 172 -9.46 5.37 15.61
C ARG A 172 -9.86 3.89 15.47
N ARG A 173 -9.96 3.17 16.58
CA ARG A 173 -10.14 1.70 16.60
C ARG A 173 -11.36 1.21 15.82
N ASN A 174 -12.49 1.88 15.95
CA ASN A 174 -13.73 1.47 15.27
C ASN A 174 -13.60 1.65 13.77
N THR A 175 -13.23 2.85 13.35
CA THR A 175 -13.04 3.23 11.94
C THR A 175 -11.99 2.36 11.26
N ARG A 176 -10.87 2.09 11.93
CA ARG A 176 -9.83 1.19 11.39
C ARG A 176 -10.38 -0.21 11.11
N SER A 177 -11.15 -0.77 12.05
CA SER A 177 -11.76 -2.10 11.84
C SER A 177 -12.75 -2.12 10.68
N GLU A 178 -13.50 -1.03 10.49
CA GLU A 178 -14.44 -0.84 9.37
C GLU A 178 -13.68 -0.76 8.03
N TYR A 179 -12.61 0.01 7.97
CA TYR A 179 -11.78 0.15 6.77
C TYR A 179 -11.08 -1.16 6.39
N VAL A 180 -10.55 -1.87 7.38
CA VAL A 180 -9.99 -3.21 7.17
C VAL A 180 -11.03 -4.13 6.55
N LYS A 181 -12.25 -4.19 7.12
CA LYS A 181 -13.34 -5.03 6.57
C LYS A 181 -13.70 -4.61 5.15
N GLY A 182 -13.90 -3.32 4.91
CA GLY A 182 -14.28 -2.80 3.59
C GLY A 182 -13.25 -3.13 2.51
N PHE A 183 -11.97 -2.92 2.80
CA PHE A 183 -10.92 -3.24 1.85
C PHE A 183 -10.76 -4.76 1.66
N SER A 184 -10.86 -5.56 2.74
CA SER A 184 -10.83 -7.02 2.62
C SER A 184 -11.94 -7.55 1.72
N GLN A 185 -13.13 -6.96 1.77
CA GLN A 185 -14.24 -7.31 0.87
C GLN A 185 -13.89 -6.97 -0.59
N LEU A 186 -13.33 -5.78 -0.85
CA LEU A 186 -12.89 -5.40 -2.20
C LEU A 186 -11.82 -6.34 -2.74
N VAL A 187 -10.87 -6.77 -1.90
CA VAL A 187 -9.84 -7.74 -2.29
C VAL A 187 -10.47 -9.05 -2.73
N ALA A 188 -11.46 -9.55 -1.98
CA ALA A 188 -12.16 -10.77 -2.31
C ALA A 188 -13.00 -10.62 -3.59
N ASP A 189 -13.76 -9.54 -3.71
CA ASP A 189 -14.67 -9.28 -4.84
C ASP A 189 -13.90 -9.11 -6.16
N ASN A 190 -12.71 -8.51 -6.11
CA ASN A 190 -11.85 -8.27 -7.28
C ASN A 190 -10.76 -9.33 -7.46
N GLN A 191 -10.73 -10.38 -6.63
CA GLN A 191 -9.74 -11.47 -6.70
C GLN A 191 -8.29 -10.96 -6.70
N LEU A 192 -7.99 -9.95 -5.88
CA LEU A 192 -6.64 -9.43 -5.73
C LEU A 192 -5.71 -10.45 -5.05
N GLU A 193 -4.40 -10.24 -5.14
CA GLU A 193 -3.37 -11.16 -4.60
C GLU A 193 -3.43 -11.34 -3.07
N GLY A 194 -4.03 -10.40 -2.34
CA GLY A 194 -4.19 -10.44 -0.90
C GLY A 194 -4.37 -9.07 -0.27
N ILE A 195 -4.33 -9.05 1.06
CA ILE A 195 -4.42 -7.82 1.85
C ILE A 195 -3.42 -7.84 3.01
N LEU A 196 -2.81 -6.69 3.28
CA LEU A 196 -1.90 -6.47 4.39
C LEU A 196 -2.42 -5.32 5.27
N ALA A 197 -2.24 -5.41 6.58
CA ALA A 197 -2.45 -4.29 7.49
C ALA A 197 -1.11 -3.75 7.97
N THR A 198 -0.91 -2.45 7.80
CA THR A 198 0.25 -1.73 8.32
C THR A 198 -0.03 -1.20 9.74
N ALA A 199 1.03 -0.92 10.48
CA ALA A 199 0.97 -0.15 11.71
C ALA A 199 2.15 0.80 11.72
N TRP A 200 1.89 2.03 11.30
CA TRP A 200 2.87 3.10 11.29
C TRP A 200 2.94 3.74 12.68
N ASP A 201 4.13 3.82 13.23
CA ASP A 201 4.37 4.25 14.60
C ASP A 201 5.06 5.61 14.73
N ASP A 202 5.23 6.31 13.64
CA ASP A 202 5.81 7.64 13.54
C ASP A 202 5.04 8.74 14.31
N GLY A 203 3.75 8.49 14.62
CA GLY A 203 2.98 9.31 15.56
C GLY A 203 2.40 8.49 16.72
N SER A 204 3.08 7.46 17.15
CA SER A 204 2.51 6.23 17.64
C SER A 204 1.79 6.26 18.96
N PRO A 205 0.60 5.67 19.00
CA PRO A 205 0.05 5.12 20.22
C PRO A 205 0.80 3.84 20.62
N HIS A 206 0.63 3.44 21.88
CA HIS A 206 1.08 2.15 22.34
C HIS A 206 0.48 1.02 21.48
N LEU A 207 1.23 -0.03 21.17
CA LEU A 207 0.79 -1.21 20.38
C LEU A 207 -0.53 -1.78 20.89
N GLU A 208 -0.76 -1.75 22.21
CA GLU A 208 -2.00 -2.17 22.86
C GLU A 208 -3.25 -1.48 22.29
N THR A 209 -3.11 -0.26 21.78
CA THR A 209 -4.23 0.48 21.24
C THR A 209 -4.58 0.09 19.80
N VAL A 210 -3.67 -0.59 19.09
CA VAL A 210 -3.84 -0.97 17.68
C VAL A 210 -4.17 -2.45 17.46
N TRP A 211 -4.08 -3.29 18.51
CA TRP A 211 -4.38 -4.73 18.42
C TRP A 211 -5.71 -5.04 17.75
N ARG A 212 -6.72 -4.22 17.98
CA ARG A 212 -8.01 -4.43 17.35
C ARG A 212 -7.97 -4.34 15.82
N GLY A 213 -7.13 -3.48 15.26
CA GLY A 213 -6.89 -3.41 13.82
C GLY A 213 -6.26 -4.69 13.29
N PHE A 214 -5.26 -5.25 13.98
CA PHE A 214 -4.65 -6.52 13.61
C PHE A 214 -5.60 -7.70 13.76
N ILE A 215 -6.42 -7.72 14.82
CA ILE A 215 -7.44 -8.75 15.00
C ILE A 215 -8.50 -8.66 13.90
N ALA A 216 -8.90 -7.45 13.51
CA ALA A 216 -9.79 -7.23 12.38
C ALA A 216 -9.16 -7.73 11.06
N GLN A 217 -7.86 -7.46 10.85
CA GLN A 217 -7.12 -7.97 9.70
C GLN A 217 -7.10 -9.50 9.67
N GLY A 218 -6.86 -10.16 10.81
CA GLY A 218 -6.88 -11.62 10.90
C GLY A 218 -8.26 -12.20 10.58
N GLU A 219 -9.33 -11.58 11.07
CA GLU A 219 -10.69 -12.04 10.82
C GLU A 219 -11.16 -11.76 9.38
N PHE A 220 -11.10 -10.51 8.96
CA PHE A 220 -11.67 -10.10 7.67
C PHE A 220 -10.74 -10.39 6.48
N GLY A 221 -9.44 -10.41 6.69
CA GLY A 221 -8.49 -10.86 5.68
C GLY A 221 -8.62 -12.35 5.38
N TRP A 222 -9.03 -13.15 6.36
CA TRP A 222 -9.35 -14.56 6.16
C TRP A 222 -10.72 -14.77 5.51
N ASN A 223 -11.76 -14.09 6.02
CA ASN A 223 -13.11 -14.18 5.48
C ASN A 223 -13.88 -12.86 5.71
N PRO A 224 -13.90 -11.95 4.74
CA PRO A 224 -14.53 -10.64 4.89
C PRO A 224 -16.05 -10.69 5.12
N SER A 225 -16.70 -11.81 4.71
CA SER A 225 -18.14 -12.02 4.84
C SER A 225 -18.57 -12.78 6.10
N ALA A 226 -17.61 -13.28 6.91
CA ALA A 226 -17.91 -14.17 8.04
C ALA A 226 -18.79 -13.52 9.10
N ARG A 227 -18.68 -12.20 9.30
CA ARG A 227 -19.34 -11.47 10.37
C ARG A 227 -19.60 -10.02 9.98
N ASP A 228 -20.70 -9.45 10.46
CA ASP A 228 -20.88 -8.01 10.37
C ASP A 228 -19.95 -7.27 11.36
N ILE A 229 -19.71 -5.98 11.10
CA ILE A 229 -18.74 -5.20 11.86
C ILE A 229 -19.15 -4.99 13.31
N GLU A 230 -20.43 -4.85 13.61
CA GLU A 230 -20.93 -4.65 14.98
C GLU A 230 -20.82 -5.94 15.80
N ALA A 231 -21.11 -7.10 15.20
CA ALA A 231 -20.88 -8.39 15.84
C ALA A 231 -19.39 -8.62 16.12
N PHE A 232 -18.49 -8.19 15.22
CA PHE A 232 -17.04 -8.21 15.45
C PHE A 232 -16.67 -7.33 16.65
N LYS A 233 -17.12 -6.07 16.68
CA LYS A 233 -16.83 -5.12 17.77
C LYS A 233 -17.28 -5.66 19.14
N LYS A 234 -18.46 -6.24 19.21
CA LYS A 234 -19.01 -6.87 20.43
C LYS A 234 -18.17 -8.07 20.87
N ALA A 235 -17.84 -8.95 19.94
CA ALA A 235 -17.02 -10.13 20.23
C ALA A 235 -15.61 -9.75 20.70
N HIS A 236 -15.00 -8.73 20.07
CA HIS A 236 -13.70 -8.20 20.49
C HIS A 236 -13.79 -7.64 21.93
N ALA A 237 -14.77 -6.77 22.22
CA ALA A 237 -14.95 -6.19 23.55
C ALA A 237 -15.14 -7.28 24.64
N GLN A 238 -15.92 -8.32 24.34
CA GLN A 238 -16.13 -9.44 25.27
C GLN A 238 -14.86 -10.24 25.54
N ARG A 239 -14.05 -10.47 24.52
CA ARG A 239 -12.81 -11.28 24.65
C ARG A 239 -11.68 -10.49 25.29
N GLU A 240 -11.53 -9.22 24.92
CA GLU A 240 -10.42 -8.37 25.35
C GLU A 240 -10.65 -7.78 26.74
N TYR A 241 -11.87 -7.35 27.04
CA TYR A 241 -12.18 -6.60 28.25
C TYR A 241 -13.15 -7.33 29.19
N GLY A 242 -13.68 -8.48 28.81
CA GLY A 242 -14.58 -9.29 29.63
C GLY A 242 -15.99 -8.70 29.81
N PHE A 243 -16.36 -7.65 29.07
CA PHE A 243 -17.69 -7.04 29.16
C PHE A 243 -18.36 -6.93 27.79
N ARG A 244 -19.69 -6.81 27.78
CA ARG A 244 -20.45 -6.48 26.57
C ARG A 244 -20.79 -4.99 26.59
N PRO A 245 -20.75 -4.30 25.45
CA PRO A 245 -21.09 -2.87 25.39
C PRO A 245 -22.48 -2.54 25.95
N GLU A 246 -23.45 -3.45 25.82
CA GLU A 246 -24.80 -3.32 26.38
C GLU A 246 -24.86 -3.44 27.91
N ASP A 247 -23.84 -3.99 28.55
CA ASP A 247 -23.76 -4.12 30.00
C ASP A 247 -23.35 -2.80 30.68
N ASN A 248 -22.86 -1.83 29.91
CA ASN A 248 -22.47 -0.50 30.37
C ASN A 248 -23.61 0.52 30.19
N ARG A 249 -24.79 0.22 30.70
CA ARG A 249 -25.84 1.22 30.96
C ARG A 249 -25.63 1.81 32.34
N MET A 250 -24.69 2.70 32.48
CA MET A 250 -24.64 3.66 33.57
C MET A 250 -24.75 5.06 33.03
#